data_5a3dd20c19f59d644671fa27e2274476
#
_entry.id   5a3dd20c19f59d644671fa27e2274476
#
_cell.length_a   1.000
_cell.length_b   1.000
_cell.length_c   1.000
_cell.angle_alpha   90.00
_cell.angle_beta   90.00
_cell.angle_gamma   90.00
#
_symmetry.space_group_name_H-M   'P 1'
#
loop_
_entity.id
_entity.type
_entity.pdbx_description
1 polymer ?
#
loop_
_entity_poly.entity_id
_entity_poly.type
_entity_poly.pdbx_seq_one_letter_code
_entity_poly.pdbx_strand_id
1 'polypeptide(L)'
;MFKFIRYIFILFLISNCSFYSFKGSIPAHIKNVVIPPIVNKTSEYTVATILNEKFLDLMLLENILDIVSYENADSKLDITVKSVTDKPNVFTADNSSGFEVVNEWKVMIQVDMIWIDLINDEEIINKSITEWSTYNLEADIGSDLIDNDLDGLIDSEDSDEYGTPKEGAMRIAIDKVSKRIINEITSTW
;
A
#
# COMPACT_ATOMS: atom_id res chain seq x y z
N MET A 1 -44.35 -33.36 -24.65
CA MET A 1 -44.14 -33.17 -23.21
C MET A 1 -42.66 -33.10 -22.85
N PHE A 2 -41.79 -34.00 -23.29
CA PHE A 2 -40.34 -33.99 -22.99
C PHE A 2 -39.56 -32.76 -23.47
N LYS A 3 -39.93 -32.12 -24.59
CA LYS A 3 -39.23 -30.92 -25.07
C LYS A 3 -39.48 -29.70 -24.19
N PHE A 4 -40.65 -29.56 -23.59
CA PHE A 4 -41.00 -28.45 -22.69
C PHE A 4 -40.23 -28.51 -21.38
N ILE A 5 -40.02 -29.71 -20.83
CA ILE A 5 -39.25 -29.96 -19.59
C ILE A 5 -37.77 -29.57 -19.79
N ARG A 6 -37.21 -29.81 -20.98
CA ARG A 6 -35.86 -29.47 -21.33
C ARG A 6 -35.62 -27.96 -21.37
N TYR A 7 -36.57 -27.15 -21.83
CA TYR A 7 -36.48 -25.69 -21.83
C TYR A 7 -36.65 -25.11 -20.42
N ILE A 8 -37.50 -25.68 -19.59
CA ILE A 8 -37.65 -25.26 -18.18
C ILE A 8 -36.36 -25.52 -17.39
N PHE A 9 -35.68 -26.63 -17.63
CA PHE A 9 -34.39 -26.96 -16.97
C PHE A 9 -33.27 -26.01 -17.40
N ILE A 10 -33.23 -25.60 -18.67
CA ILE A 10 -32.26 -24.61 -19.16
C ILE A 10 -32.54 -23.23 -18.55
N LEU A 11 -33.81 -22.83 -18.42
CA LEU A 11 -34.18 -21.57 -17.78
C LEU A 11 -33.81 -21.50 -16.31
N PHE A 12 -33.84 -22.64 -15.60
CA PHE A 12 -33.45 -22.75 -14.18
C PHE A 12 -31.94 -22.66 -13.97
N LEU A 13 -31.12 -23.04 -14.96
CA LEU A 13 -29.67 -22.92 -14.92
C LEU A 13 -29.15 -21.49 -15.12
N ILE A 14 -29.93 -20.61 -15.74
CA ILE A 14 -29.58 -19.21 -16.04
C ILE A 14 -29.88 -18.30 -14.85
N SER A 15 -30.79 -18.69 -13.94
CA SER A 15 -31.18 -17.87 -12.78
C SER A 15 -30.20 -17.91 -11.59
N ASN A 16 -29.18 -18.78 -11.60
CA ASN A 16 -28.21 -18.89 -10.52
C ASN A 16 -26.98 -17.96 -10.63
N CYS A 17 -26.90 -17.10 -11.64
CA CYS A 17 -25.74 -16.24 -11.86
C CYS A 17 -25.77 -14.92 -11.09
N SER A 18 -26.77 -14.67 -10.22
CA SER A 18 -27.00 -13.36 -9.61
C SER A 18 -26.39 -13.15 -8.22
N PHE A 19 -25.67 -14.14 -7.65
CA PHE A 19 -25.15 -14.07 -6.29
C PHE A 19 -23.62 -13.95 -6.16
N TYR A 20 -22.88 -13.86 -7.26
CA TYR A 20 -21.46 -13.53 -7.17
C TYR A 20 -21.27 -12.02 -7.20
N SER A 21 -21.38 -11.40 -6.04
CA SER A 21 -20.87 -10.05 -5.84
C SER A 21 -19.35 -10.13 -5.69
N PHE A 22 -18.62 -9.65 -6.68
CA PHE A 22 -17.18 -9.37 -6.61
C PHE A 22 -16.85 -8.10 -5.80
N LYS A 23 -17.73 -7.67 -4.90
CA LYS A 23 -17.37 -6.64 -3.94
C LYS A 23 -16.47 -7.31 -2.90
N GLY A 24 -15.20 -6.91 -2.90
CA GLY A 24 -14.28 -7.20 -1.80
C GLY A 24 -14.99 -6.94 -0.46
N SER A 25 -14.70 -7.72 0.51
CA SER A 25 -15.55 -7.93 1.68
C SER A 25 -15.41 -6.86 2.76
N ILE A 26 -15.48 -5.60 2.41
CA ILE A 26 -15.82 -4.58 3.41
C ILE A 26 -17.20 -4.94 3.96
N PRO A 27 -17.36 -5.13 5.28
CA PRO A 27 -18.66 -5.42 5.86
C PRO A 27 -19.69 -4.38 5.42
N ALA A 28 -20.88 -4.82 5.00
CA ALA A 28 -21.88 -3.95 4.36
C ALA A 28 -22.38 -2.79 5.24
N HIS A 29 -22.19 -2.87 6.55
CA HIS A 29 -22.54 -1.83 7.51
C HIS A 29 -21.45 -0.77 7.66
N ILE A 30 -20.20 -1.05 7.26
CA ILE A 30 -19.09 -0.10 7.30
C ILE A 30 -19.10 0.74 6.02
N LYS A 31 -19.31 2.04 6.18
CA LYS A 31 -19.27 3.04 5.11
C LYS A 31 -18.23 4.11 5.38
N ASN A 32 -17.96 4.36 6.67
CA ASN A 32 -17.11 5.43 7.12
C ASN A 32 -15.94 4.89 7.94
N VAL A 33 -14.79 5.55 7.81
CA VAL A 33 -13.58 5.22 8.56
C VAL A 33 -12.97 6.47 9.19
N VAL A 34 -12.51 6.36 10.43
CA VAL A 34 -11.57 7.32 11.01
C VAL A 34 -10.15 6.79 10.88
N ILE A 35 -9.26 7.65 10.39
CA ILE A 35 -7.84 7.36 10.24
C ILE A 35 -7.08 8.34 11.15
N PRO A 36 -6.65 7.91 12.34
CA PRO A 36 -5.79 8.73 13.19
C PRO A 36 -4.43 8.97 12.54
N PRO A 37 -3.70 10.02 12.93
CA PRO A 37 -2.34 10.24 12.47
C PRO A 37 -1.48 8.99 12.67
N ILE A 38 -0.68 8.64 11.66
CA ILE A 38 0.17 7.45 11.67
C ILE A 38 1.22 7.57 12.78
N VAL A 39 1.29 6.56 13.62
CA VAL A 39 2.25 6.50 14.73
C VAL A 39 3.62 6.06 14.19
N ASN A 40 4.66 6.82 14.51
CA ASN A 40 6.04 6.49 14.15
C ASN A 40 6.82 5.98 15.38
N LYS A 41 7.30 4.75 15.31
CA LYS A 41 8.18 4.15 16.35
C LYS A 41 9.65 4.04 15.92
N THR A 42 10.01 4.75 14.84
CA THR A 42 11.35 4.70 14.26
C THR A 42 12.10 6.03 14.44
N SER A 43 13.39 6.03 14.12
CA SER A 43 14.21 7.25 14.08
C SER A 43 14.06 8.06 12.78
N GLU A 44 13.42 7.50 11.75
CA GLU A 44 13.18 8.16 10.47
C GLU A 44 11.88 8.98 10.56
N TYR A 45 12.00 10.23 10.97
CA TYR A 45 10.85 11.08 11.34
C TYR A 45 9.90 11.40 10.17
N THR A 46 10.42 11.50 8.96
CA THR A 46 9.66 11.88 7.76
C THR A 46 8.75 10.77 7.24
N VAL A 47 9.07 9.51 7.50
CA VAL A 47 8.35 8.36 6.94
C VAL A 47 6.87 8.36 7.30
N ALA A 48 6.53 8.64 8.56
CA ALA A 48 5.12 8.65 8.97
C ALA A 48 4.33 9.80 8.33
N THR A 49 4.97 10.95 8.13
CA THR A 49 4.33 12.11 7.48
C THR A 49 4.04 11.81 6.01
N ILE A 50 5.05 11.36 5.26
CA ILE A 50 4.92 11.03 3.84
C ILE A 50 3.92 9.87 3.66
N LEU A 51 4.00 8.83 4.52
CA LEU A 51 3.05 7.72 4.47
C LEU A 51 1.61 8.19 4.73
N ASN A 52 1.41 9.10 5.71
CA ASN A 52 0.10 9.62 6.01
C ASN A 52 -0.49 10.42 4.84
N GLU A 53 0.29 11.30 4.22
CA GLU A 53 -0.13 12.07 3.04
C GLU A 53 -0.48 11.13 1.87
N LYS A 54 0.45 10.30 1.46
CA LYS A 54 0.26 9.37 0.33
C LYS A 54 -0.91 8.41 0.55
N PHE A 55 -1.06 7.89 1.76
CA PHE A 55 -2.16 6.97 2.08
C PHE A 55 -3.52 7.66 2.06
N LEU A 56 -3.64 8.86 2.62
CA LEU A 56 -4.89 9.64 2.58
C LEU A 56 -5.26 10.02 1.14
N ASP A 57 -4.30 10.43 0.33
CA ASP A 57 -4.53 10.74 -1.08
C ASP A 57 -5.06 9.52 -1.85
N LEU A 58 -4.47 8.35 -1.63
CA LEU A 58 -4.95 7.10 -2.24
C LEU A 58 -6.35 6.73 -1.76
N MET A 59 -6.65 6.86 -0.46
CA MET A 59 -7.99 6.59 0.08
C MET A 59 -9.05 7.49 -0.57
N LEU A 60 -8.74 8.77 -0.77
CA LEU A 60 -9.62 9.74 -1.44
C LEU A 60 -9.77 9.44 -2.92
N LEU A 61 -8.68 9.09 -3.60
CA LEU A 61 -8.67 8.77 -5.03
C LEU A 61 -9.49 7.52 -5.34
N GLU A 62 -9.28 6.46 -4.56
CA GLU A 62 -9.97 5.18 -4.74
C GLU A 62 -11.42 5.21 -4.23
N ASN A 63 -11.78 6.21 -3.43
CA ASN A 63 -13.14 6.41 -2.89
C ASN A 63 -13.75 5.13 -2.27
N ILE A 64 -12.95 4.45 -1.44
CA ILE A 64 -13.30 3.14 -0.86
C ILE A 64 -14.24 3.30 0.33
N LEU A 65 -13.93 4.22 1.24
CA LEU A 65 -14.68 4.57 2.45
C LEU A 65 -14.64 6.08 2.65
N ASP A 66 -15.71 6.63 3.21
CA ASP A 66 -15.74 8.04 3.57
C ASP A 66 -14.87 8.28 4.83
N ILE A 67 -13.90 9.20 4.73
CA ILE A 67 -13.06 9.57 5.87
C ILE A 67 -13.81 10.59 6.72
N VAL A 68 -14.06 10.25 7.98
CA VAL A 68 -14.85 11.06 8.90
C VAL A 68 -14.16 11.24 10.26
N SER A 69 -14.74 12.11 11.10
CA SER A 69 -14.31 12.24 12.50
C SER A 69 -14.72 11.01 13.32
N TYR A 70 -14.03 10.77 14.44
CA TYR A 70 -14.26 9.61 15.31
C TYR A 70 -15.71 9.42 15.73
N GLU A 71 -16.43 10.52 15.97
CA GLU A 71 -17.84 10.50 16.42
C GLU A 71 -18.81 9.95 15.38
N ASN A 72 -18.44 10.00 14.10
CA ASN A 72 -19.27 9.59 12.98
C ASN A 72 -18.73 8.33 12.26
N ALA A 73 -17.69 7.73 12.78
CA ALA A 73 -17.01 6.62 12.12
C ALA A 73 -17.66 5.28 12.47
N ASP A 74 -17.88 4.45 11.44
CA ASP A 74 -18.30 3.06 11.59
C ASP A 74 -17.10 2.17 11.94
N SER A 75 -15.90 2.58 11.50
CA SER A 75 -14.67 1.83 11.70
C SER A 75 -13.47 2.73 11.94
N LYS A 76 -12.40 2.15 12.48
CA LYS A 76 -11.12 2.82 12.77
C LYS A 76 -9.96 2.06 12.16
N LEU A 77 -9.08 2.75 11.46
CA LEU A 77 -7.86 2.20 10.91
C LEU A 77 -6.63 2.80 11.61
N ASP A 78 -5.99 2.01 12.44
CA ASP A 78 -4.74 2.38 13.11
C ASP A 78 -3.54 1.87 12.31
N ILE A 79 -2.61 2.76 12.00
CA ILE A 79 -1.38 2.45 11.27
C ILE A 79 -0.18 2.87 12.12
N THR A 80 0.79 1.97 12.25
CA THR A 80 2.01 2.22 13.03
C THR A 80 3.24 1.80 12.22
N VAL A 81 4.15 2.74 11.96
CA VAL A 81 5.48 2.43 11.41
C VAL A 81 6.34 1.80 12.51
N LYS A 82 6.71 0.53 12.33
CA LYS A 82 7.45 -0.28 13.33
C LYS A 82 8.94 -0.19 13.15
N SER A 83 9.39 -0.30 11.91
CA SER A 83 10.81 -0.23 11.59
C SER A 83 11.05 0.29 10.19
N VAL A 84 12.14 1.02 10.04
CA VAL A 84 12.76 1.37 8.78
C VAL A 84 14.19 0.84 8.85
N THR A 85 14.57 -0.01 7.90
CA THR A 85 15.90 -0.60 7.86
C THR A 85 16.53 -0.34 6.50
N ASP A 86 17.81 0.00 6.53
CA ASP A 86 18.64 0.26 5.37
C ASP A 86 19.84 -0.68 5.43
N LYS A 87 19.98 -1.57 4.44
CA LYS A 87 20.99 -2.63 4.45
C LYS A 87 21.59 -2.82 3.06
N PRO A 88 22.88 -3.20 2.98
CA PRO A 88 23.47 -3.68 1.75
C PRO A 88 22.65 -4.85 1.17
N ASN A 89 22.41 -4.83 -0.14
CA ASN A 89 21.65 -5.85 -0.85
C ASN A 89 22.50 -6.63 -1.86
N VAL A 90 23.30 -5.94 -2.66
CA VAL A 90 24.17 -6.55 -3.65
C VAL A 90 25.61 -6.10 -3.45
N PHE A 91 26.54 -7.07 -3.51
CA PHE A 91 27.98 -6.85 -3.46
C PHE A 91 28.59 -7.25 -4.79
N THR A 92 29.54 -6.46 -5.28
CA THR A 92 30.37 -6.77 -6.44
C THR A 92 31.83 -6.83 -6.03
N ALA A 93 32.57 -7.82 -6.56
CA ALA A 93 34.01 -7.86 -6.38
C ALA A 93 34.66 -6.75 -7.22
N ASP A 94 35.39 -5.86 -6.59
CA ASP A 94 36.24 -4.92 -7.32
C ASP A 94 37.51 -5.66 -7.80
N ASN A 95 37.60 -5.84 -9.10
CA ASN A 95 38.74 -6.54 -9.73
C ASN A 95 40.09 -5.81 -9.54
N SER A 96 40.09 -4.55 -9.13
CA SER A 96 41.28 -3.72 -8.95
C SER A 96 41.83 -3.76 -7.51
N SER A 97 40.97 -3.86 -6.53
CA SER A 97 41.34 -3.79 -5.10
C SER A 97 41.23 -5.13 -4.35
N GLY A 98 40.52 -6.11 -4.91
CA GLY A 98 40.26 -7.40 -4.26
C GLY A 98 39.26 -7.31 -3.10
N PHE A 99 38.59 -6.17 -2.92
CA PHE A 99 37.56 -5.96 -1.93
C PHE A 99 36.16 -6.08 -2.54
N GLU A 100 35.16 -6.46 -1.75
CA GLU A 100 33.76 -6.38 -2.12
C GLU A 100 33.26 -4.95 -1.90
N VAL A 101 32.60 -4.39 -2.92
CA VAL A 101 31.95 -3.08 -2.87
C VAL A 101 30.44 -3.31 -2.88
N VAL A 102 29.73 -2.56 -2.03
CA VAL A 102 28.27 -2.57 -2.04
C VAL A 102 27.79 -1.82 -3.26
N ASN A 103 27.12 -2.52 -4.16
CA ASN A 103 26.60 -1.96 -5.41
C ASN A 103 25.16 -1.50 -5.28
N GLU A 104 24.37 -2.17 -4.43
CA GLU A 104 22.97 -1.87 -4.22
C GLU A 104 22.62 -1.94 -2.74
N TRP A 105 21.84 -0.97 -2.28
CA TRP A 105 21.26 -0.91 -0.94
C TRP A 105 19.77 -1.19 -1.00
N LYS A 106 19.21 -1.63 0.12
CA LYS A 106 17.79 -1.95 0.27
C LYS A 106 17.19 -1.28 1.48
N VAL A 107 16.22 -0.40 1.23
CA VAL A 107 15.37 0.16 2.27
C VAL A 107 14.13 -0.71 2.44
N MET A 108 13.82 -1.09 3.68
CA MET A 108 12.60 -1.82 4.02
C MET A 108 11.83 -1.03 5.08
N ILE A 109 10.52 -0.94 4.89
CA ILE A 109 9.58 -0.30 5.81
C ILE A 109 8.60 -1.35 6.28
N GLN A 110 8.50 -1.52 7.60
CA GLN A 110 7.52 -2.38 8.24
C GLN A 110 6.47 -1.55 8.95
N VAL A 111 5.21 -1.85 8.66
CA VAL A 111 4.05 -1.17 9.21
C VAL A 111 3.09 -2.19 9.79
N ASP A 112 2.58 -1.95 10.99
CA ASP A 112 1.43 -2.67 11.51
C ASP A 112 0.16 -1.90 11.20
N MET A 113 -0.85 -2.58 10.69
CA MET A 113 -2.19 -2.04 10.50
C MET A 113 -3.20 -2.84 11.31
N ILE A 114 -4.11 -2.12 11.97
CA ILE A 114 -5.24 -2.70 12.70
C ILE A 114 -6.50 -1.98 12.25
N TRP A 115 -7.44 -2.72 11.67
CA TRP A 115 -8.74 -2.19 11.28
C TRP A 115 -9.82 -2.75 12.19
N ILE A 116 -10.55 -1.87 12.85
CA ILE A 116 -11.51 -2.18 13.90
C ILE A 116 -12.89 -1.72 13.45
N ASP A 117 -13.88 -2.59 13.57
CA ASP A 117 -15.30 -2.27 13.48
C ASP A 117 -15.74 -1.65 14.81
N LEU A 118 -16.09 -0.37 14.78
CA LEU A 118 -16.52 0.37 15.99
C LEU A 118 -17.99 0.08 16.38
N ILE A 119 -18.78 -0.49 15.46
CA ILE A 119 -20.18 -0.82 15.70
C ILE A 119 -20.29 -2.13 16.49
N ASN A 120 -19.51 -3.13 16.07
CA ASN A 120 -19.53 -4.47 16.67
C ASN A 120 -18.40 -4.70 17.68
N ASP A 121 -17.48 -3.75 17.84
CA ASP A 121 -16.28 -3.85 18.67
C ASP A 121 -15.41 -5.10 18.30
N GLU A 122 -15.23 -5.31 16.99
CA GLU A 122 -14.47 -6.44 16.45
C GLU A 122 -13.28 -5.98 15.63
N GLU A 123 -12.17 -6.72 15.73
CA GLU A 123 -11.00 -6.53 14.91
C GLU A 123 -11.21 -7.23 13.56
N ILE A 124 -11.28 -6.44 12.47
CA ILE A 124 -11.48 -6.94 11.11
C ILE A 124 -10.16 -7.44 10.53
N ILE A 125 -9.10 -6.62 10.66
CA ILE A 125 -7.76 -6.93 10.15
C ILE A 125 -6.73 -6.54 11.20
N ASN A 126 -5.76 -7.41 11.39
CA ASN A 126 -4.55 -7.13 12.15
C ASN A 126 -3.37 -7.77 11.41
N LYS A 127 -2.61 -6.93 10.72
CA LYS A 127 -1.52 -7.41 9.87
C LYS A 127 -0.29 -6.54 9.98
N SER A 128 0.87 -7.19 9.84
CA SER A 128 2.14 -6.53 9.62
C SER A 128 2.49 -6.59 8.14
N ILE A 129 2.72 -5.44 7.54
CA ILE A 129 3.06 -5.26 6.13
C ILE A 129 4.52 -4.84 6.05
N THR A 130 5.28 -5.46 5.17
CA THR A 130 6.67 -5.07 4.90
C THR A 130 6.84 -4.89 3.41
N GLU A 131 7.25 -3.70 3.01
CA GLU A 131 7.58 -3.37 1.63
C GLU A 131 8.99 -2.78 1.54
N TRP A 132 9.55 -2.80 0.37
CA TRP A 132 10.93 -2.39 0.17
C TRP A 132 11.17 -1.80 -1.22
N SER A 133 12.26 -1.06 -1.30
CA SER A 133 12.85 -0.61 -2.56
C SER A 133 14.37 -0.67 -2.48
N THR A 134 15.02 -0.65 -3.61
CA THR A 134 16.50 -0.64 -3.70
C THR A 134 16.98 0.66 -4.30
N TYR A 135 18.23 1.01 -4.00
CA TYR A 135 18.91 2.16 -4.57
C TYR A 135 20.40 1.90 -4.70
N ASN A 136 21.02 2.61 -5.62
CA ASN A 136 22.47 2.64 -5.81
C ASN A 136 22.97 4.02 -5.40
N LEU A 137 24.08 4.07 -4.66
CA LEU A 137 24.69 5.35 -4.22
C LEU A 137 25.27 6.16 -5.38
N GLU A 138 25.57 5.51 -6.51
CA GLU A 138 26.12 6.16 -7.71
C GLU A 138 25.01 6.59 -8.70
N ALA A 139 23.79 6.11 -8.52
CA ALA A 139 22.66 6.52 -9.34
C ALA A 139 22.08 7.80 -8.78
N ASP A 140 22.16 8.86 -9.55
CA ASP A 140 21.45 10.10 -9.27
C ASP A 140 20.03 9.96 -9.82
N ILE A 141 19.11 9.52 -8.99
CA ILE A 141 17.70 9.33 -9.36
C ILE A 141 17.04 10.67 -9.72
N GLY A 142 17.57 11.78 -9.20
CA GLY A 142 17.03 13.11 -9.45
C GLY A 142 17.66 13.84 -10.65
N SER A 143 18.36 13.12 -11.56
CA SER A 143 18.93 13.71 -12.78
C SER A 143 19.14 12.73 -13.92
N ASP A 144 18.58 11.53 -13.86
CA ASP A 144 18.74 10.49 -14.89
C ASP A 144 17.70 10.60 -16.02
N LEU A 145 16.75 11.56 -15.92
CA LEU A 145 15.66 11.82 -16.86
C LEU A 145 14.71 10.62 -17.03
N ILE A 146 14.61 9.77 -16.03
CA ILE A 146 13.70 8.63 -15.97
C ILE A 146 12.57 8.94 -15.00
N ASP A 147 11.33 8.78 -15.44
CA ASP A 147 10.14 8.76 -14.57
C ASP A 147 10.17 7.47 -13.73
N ASN A 148 10.68 7.58 -12.50
CA ASN A 148 10.96 6.44 -11.63
C ASN A 148 9.73 5.88 -10.91
N ASP A 149 8.68 6.69 -10.73
CA ASP A 149 7.43 6.27 -10.08
C ASP A 149 6.27 6.09 -11.08
N LEU A 150 6.49 6.42 -12.35
CA LEU A 150 5.55 6.28 -13.47
C LEU A 150 4.31 7.17 -13.34
N ASP A 151 4.48 8.38 -12.81
CA ASP A 151 3.41 9.37 -12.71
C ASP A 151 3.31 10.27 -13.96
N GLY A 152 4.30 10.21 -14.86
CA GLY A 152 4.38 10.94 -16.12
C GLY A 152 5.23 12.22 -16.05
N LEU A 153 5.85 12.50 -14.92
CA LEU A 153 6.80 13.59 -14.73
C LEU A 153 8.23 13.02 -14.71
N ILE A 154 9.21 13.83 -15.04
CA ILE A 154 10.63 13.47 -14.97
C ILE A 154 11.34 14.39 -14.01
N ASP A 155 12.34 13.89 -13.29
CA ASP A 155 13.22 14.54 -12.29
C ASP A 155 12.98 16.04 -12.01
N SER A 156 13.20 16.91 -12.99
CA SER A 156 13.12 18.37 -12.81
C SER A 156 11.70 18.90 -12.69
N GLU A 157 10.71 18.13 -13.08
CA GLU A 157 9.29 18.47 -13.07
C GLU A 157 8.56 17.76 -11.94
N ASP A 158 9.20 16.73 -11.34
CA ASP A 158 8.67 15.93 -10.25
C ASP A 158 9.31 16.30 -8.90
N SER A 159 8.48 16.83 -8.00
CA SER A 159 8.90 17.16 -6.65
C SER A 159 9.13 15.94 -5.78
N ASP A 160 8.61 14.77 -6.16
CA ASP A 160 8.71 13.53 -5.41
C ASP A 160 9.99 12.76 -5.74
N GLU A 161 10.62 13.02 -6.87
CA GLU A 161 11.91 12.44 -7.26
C GLU A 161 13.13 13.22 -6.75
N TYR A 162 12.91 14.42 -6.20
CA TYR A 162 13.99 15.22 -5.61
C TYR A 162 14.52 14.59 -4.32
N GLY A 163 15.84 14.48 -4.20
CA GLY A 163 16.51 14.07 -2.98
C GLY A 163 17.63 13.04 -3.19
N THR A 164 18.11 12.47 -2.11
CA THR A 164 19.13 11.43 -2.18
C THR A 164 18.53 10.12 -2.72
N PRO A 165 19.34 9.24 -3.34
CA PRO A 165 18.87 7.92 -3.81
C PRO A 165 18.14 7.11 -2.72
N LYS A 166 18.57 7.24 -1.46
CA LYS A 166 17.89 6.63 -0.31
C LYS A 166 16.48 7.20 -0.09
N GLU A 167 16.32 8.52 -0.21
CA GLU A 167 15.02 9.19 -0.04
C GLU A 167 14.05 8.80 -1.16
N GLY A 168 14.52 8.72 -2.39
CA GLY A 168 13.74 8.21 -3.52
C GLY A 168 13.28 6.77 -3.28
N ALA A 169 14.21 5.87 -2.92
CA ALA A 169 13.86 4.50 -2.59
C ALA A 169 12.86 4.40 -1.41
N MET A 170 12.98 5.31 -0.44
CA MET A 170 12.06 5.35 0.69
C MET A 170 10.64 5.76 0.26
N ARG A 171 10.50 6.75 -0.63
CA ARG A 171 9.22 7.16 -1.22
C ARG A 171 8.55 6.01 -1.98
N ILE A 172 9.31 5.30 -2.82
CA ILE A 172 8.83 4.11 -3.54
C ILE A 172 8.37 3.02 -2.55
N ALA A 173 9.11 2.77 -1.48
CA ALA A 173 8.71 1.79 -0.47
C ALA A 173 7.42 2.23 0.28
N ILE A 174 7.27 3.53 0.56
CA ILE A 174 6.07 4.12 1.17
C ILE A 174 4.86 3.96 0.25
N ASP A 175 5.01 4.25 -1.04
CA ASP A 175 3.94 4.06 -2.03
C ASP A 175 3.47 2.60 -2.08
N LYS A 176 4.41 1.65 -2.10
CA LYS A 176 4.08 0.21 -2.04
C LYS A 176 3.34 -0.17 -0.76
N VAL A 177 3.77 0.36 0.41
CA VAL A 177 3.06 0.16 1.69
C VAL A 177 1.64 0.69 1.61
N SER A 178 1.46 1.92 1.11
CA SER A 178 0.15 2.55 0.98
C SER A 178 -0.78 1.74 0.08
N LYS A 179 -0.32 1.35 -1.10
CA LYS A 179 -1.06 0.48 -2.03
C LYS A 179 -1.36 -0.89 -1.41
N ARG A 180 -0.44 -1.45 -0.63
CA ARG A 180 -0.66 -2.72 0.05
C ARG A 180 -1.73 -2.62 1.13
N ILE A 181 -1.74 -1.55 1.93
CA ILE A 181 -2.81 -1.29 2.92
C ILE A 181 -4.17 -1.18 2.22
N ILE A 182 -4.28 -0.42 1.13
CA ILE A 182 -5.50 -0.32 0.32
C ILE A 182 -5.96 -1.71 -0.15
N ASN A 183 -5.04 -2.50 -0.70
CA ASN A 183 -5.34 -3.86 -1.13
C ASN A 183 -5.83 -4.76 0.02
N GLU A 184 -5.26 -4.66 1.21
CA GLU A 184 -5.72 -5.45 2.36
C GLU A 184 -7.13 -5.03 2.81
N ILE A 185 -7.49 -3.75 2.71
CA ILE A 185 -8.84 -3.25 3.02
C ILE A 185 -9.86 -3.73 1.97
N THR A 186 -9.46 -3.77 0.70
CA THR A 186 -10.37 -4.05 -0.42
C THR A 186 -10.42 -5.51 -0.84
N SER A 187 -9.31 -6.25 -0.66
CA SER A 187 -9.17 -7.67 -1.00
C SER A 187 -9.30 -8.51 0.25
N THR A 188 -10.47 -8.78 0.65
CA THR A 188 -10.66 -9.70 1.76
C THR A 188 -10.96 -11.11 1.26
N TRP A 189 -10.20 -12.08 1.79
CA TRP A 189 -10.51 -13.52 1.97
C TRP A 189 -10.44 -14.35 0.73
#